data_cd23d1de629de9d2c8fe21560290a0cc
#
_entry.id   cd23d1de629de9d2c8fe21560290a0cc
#
_cell.length_a   1.000
_cell.length_b   1.000
_cell.length_c   1.000
_cell.angle_alpha   90.00
_cell.angle_beta   90.00
_cell.angle_gamma   90.00
#
_symmetry.space_group_name_H-M   'P 1'
#
loop_
_entity.id
_entity.type
_entity.pdbx_description
1 polymer ?
#
loop_
_entity_poly.entity_id
_entity_poly.type
_entity_poly.pdbx_seq_one_letter_code
_entity_poly.pdbx_strand_id
1 'polypeptide(L)'
;MNKVYIKIALAILSVADYMQNIAFARNYISNINSSNEKGKHQLPSNPEEAKQAEEVMADVLDIAQQLAEHTDDYKLYYKIDEGAILYSKKVNNVKVGKLDLIIPNPDCYADVVNMIWDPNGAANFDDTFIKGSIPQIYNQNLLVIQQRYESIVGPWDRYYHALANKVELSEDKTAILLVSSDMNDHCGSSLKNYVNPIVQSANSFKPEIDSQKDIRNGKLYKMYINLVAFFIKKEFDCIKITYISSIDANPPWFVPRIAVRKMTSIKIINIVKLRDIFKKK
;
A
#
# COMPACT_ATOMS: atom_id res chain seq x y z
N MET A 1 35.40 14.83 -21.68
CA MET A 1 34.69 15.47 -20.54
C MET A 1 35.39 15.09 -19.25
N ASN A 2 35.77 16.04 -18.43
CA ASN A 2 36.61 15.80 -17.25
C ASN A 2 35.79 15.07 -16.16
N LYS A 3 36.30 13.94 -15.60
CA LYS A 3 35.63 13.12 -14.55
C LYS A 3 35.18 13.93 -13.33
N VAL A 4 35.85 15.05 -13.04
CA VAL A 4 35.52 15.97 -11.96
C VAL A 4 34.19 16.68 -12.24
N TYR A 5 33.96 17.18 -13.47
CA TYR A 5 32.71 17.85 -13.84
C TYR A 5 31.50 16.92 -13.78
N ILE A 6 31.67 15.62 -14.13
CA ILE A 6 30.61 14.62 -14.02
C ILE A 6 30.23 14.39 -12.57
N LYS A 7 31.20 14.28 -11.67
CA LYS A 7 30.93 14.11 -10.23
C LYS A 7 30.24 15.33 -9.62
N ILE A 8 30.64 16.53 -10.02
CA ILE A 8 30.01 17.78 -9.57
C ILE A 8 28.57 17.86 -10.11
N ALA A 9 28.34 17.54 -11.36
CA ALA A 9 27.01 17.53 -11.96
C ALA A 9 26.07 16.51 -11.28
N LEU A 10 26.56 15.31 -10.99
CA LEU A 10 25.81 14.29 -10.25
C LEU A 10 25.50 14.71 -8.81
N ALA A 11 26.45 15.38 -8.14
CA ALA A 11 26.21 15.92 -6.79
C ALA A 11 25.17 17.04 -6.80
N ILE A 12 25.19 17.93 -7.80
CA ILE A 12 24.20 19.00 -7.95
C ILE A 12 22.81 18.43 -8.24
N LEU A 13 22.72 17.39 -9.10
CA LEU A 13 21.47 16.71 -9.40
C LEU A 13 20.89 16.04 -8.15
N SER A 14 21.71 15.36 -7.35
CA SER A 14 21.24 14.73 -6.11
C SER A 14 20.76 15.75 -5.07
N VAL A 15 21.37 16.93 -4.99
CA VAL A 15 20.90 18.02 -4.12
C VAL A 15 19.61 18.63 -4.66
N ALA A 16 19.46 18.78 -5.98
CA ALA A 16 18.24 19.28 -6.59
C ALA A 16 17.05 18.33 -6.34
N ASP A 17 17.26 17.01 -6.51
CA ASP A 17 16.26 15.98 -6.21
C ASP A 17 15.87 16.00 -4.72
N TYR A 18 16.85 16.14 -3.83
CA TYR A 18 16.60 16.26 -2.39
C TYR A 18 15.77 17.50 -2.05
N MET A 19 16.07 18.65 -2.64
CA MET A 19 15.33 19.89 -2.43
C MET A 19 13.92 19.84 -3.02
N GLN A 20 13.72 19.17 -4.17
CA GLN A 20 12.39 18.93 -4.73
C GLN A 20 11.55 18.01 -3.82
N ASN A 21 12.15 16.95 -3.28
CA ASN A 21 11.48 16.06 -2.34
C ASN A 21 11.05 16.78 -1.06
N ILE A 22 11.88 17.70 -0.54
CA ILE A 22 11.51 18.55 0.61
C ILE A 22 10.35 19.49 0.26
N ALA A 23 10.39 20.12 -0.91
CA ALA A 23 9.33 21.03 -1.35
C ALA A 23 8.01 20.28 -1.57
N PHE A 24 8.07 19.08 -2.16
CA PHE A 24 6.91 18.21 -2.33
C PHE A 24 6.32 17.80 -0.97
N ALA A 25 7.15 17.33 -0.05
CA ALA A 25 6.70 16.95 1.29
C ALA A 25 6.01 18.13 2.01
N ARG A 26 6.56 19.34 1.90
CA ARG A 26 5.95 20.55 2.48
C ARG A 26 4.61 20.90 1.85
N ASN A 27 4.50 20.83 0.51
CA ASN A 27 3.24 21.10 -0.21
C ASN A 27 2.19 20.04 0.08
N TYR A 28 2.58 18.76 0.16
CA TYR A 28 1.69 17.66 0.52
C TYR A 28 1.17 17.82 1.95
N ILE A 29 2.05 18.16 2.90
CA ILE A 29 1.69 18.46 4.29
C ILE A 29 0.75 19.68 4.37
N SER A 30 0.97 20.74 3.58
CA SER A 30 0.09 21.92 3.58
C SER A 30 -1.30 21.62 3.05
N ASN A 31 -1.43 20.72 2.07
CA ASN A 31 -2.72 20.26 1.52
C ASN A 31 -3.48 19.35 2.50
N ILE A 32 -2.78 18.53 3.28
CA ILE A 32 -3.39 17.69 4.34
C ILE A 32 -3.80 18.54 5.56
N ASN A 33 -3.05 19.57 5.91
CA ASN A 33 -3.35 20.44 7.05
C ASN A 33 -4.58 21.35 6.86
N SER A 34 -5.15 21.41 5.66
CA SER A 34 -6.47 22.05 5.43
C SER A 34 -7.63 21.20 5.94
N SER A 35 -7.42 19.94 6.29
CA SER A 35 -8.35 19.04 6.99
C SER A 35 -7.83 18.77 8.41
N ASN A 36 -8.24 19.60 9.34
CA ASN A 36 -8.05 19.57 10.79
C ASN A 36 -7.50 18.28 11.42
N GLU A 37 -6.17 18.17 11.59
CA GLU A 37 -5.53 17.66 12.79
C GLU A 37 -4.00 17.94 12.71
N LYS A 38 -3.47 18.65 13.71
CA LYS A 38 -2.03 18.97 13.82
C LYS A 38 -1.21 17.71 14.14
N GLY A 39 -0.93 16.88 13.13
CA GLY A 39 0.13 15.88 13.20
C GLY A 39 1.46 16.54 12.78
N LYS A 40 2.46 16.55 13.63
CA LYS A 40 3.84 16.89 13.26
C LYS A 40 4.36 15.80 12.34
N HIS A 41 4.29 16.01 11.03
CA HIS A 41 4.96 15.13 10.07
C HIS A 41 6.47 15.39 10.14
N GLN A 42 7.23 14.42 10.63
CA GLN A 42 8.68 14.48 10.60
C GLN A 42 9.15 14.11 9.17
N LEU A 43 9.91 15.02 8.56
CA LEU A 43 10.75 14.69 7.40
C LEU A 43 11.79 13.64 7.80
N PRO A 44 12.29 12.80 6.87
CA PRO A 44 13.20 11.72 7.20
C PRO A 44 14.42 12.27 7.95
N SER A 45 14.51 11.94 9.23
CA SER A 45 15.64 12.31 10.08
C SER A 45 16.79 11.32 9.96
N ASN A 46 16.57 10.16 9.29
CA ASN A 46 17.54 9.08 9.17
C ASN A 46 17.70 8.64 7.71
N PRO A 47 18.79 9.05 7.02
CA PRO A 47 19.09 8.62 5.65
C PRO A 47 19.27 7.10 5.49
N GLU A 48 19.77 6.41 6.54
CA GLU A 48 19.95 4.98 6.51
C GLU A 48 18.60 4.24 6.53
N GLU A 49 17.65 4.74 7.30
CA GLU A 49 16.30 4.19 7.33
C GLU A 49 15.59 4.39 5.98
N ALA A 50 15.76 5.55 5.33
CA ALA A 50 15.23 5.80 4.01
C ALA A 50 15.83 4.84 2.97
N LYS A 51 17.14 4.61 3.01
CA LYS A 51 17.82 3.65 2.14
C LYS A 51 17.32 2.21 2.38
N GLN A 52 17.18 1.82 3.64
CA GLN A 52 16.64 0.50 3.99
C GLN A 52 15.20 0.35 3.48
N ALA A 53 14.37 1.40 3.57
CA ALA A 53 13.02 1.41 3.03
C ALA A 53 13.02 1.21 1.50
N GLU A 54 13.93 1.87 0.78
CA GLU A 54 14.10 1.71 -0.67
C GLU A 54 14.50 0.28 -1.03
N GLU A 55 15.46 -0.31 -0.32
CA GLU A 55 15.91 -1.70 -0.53
C GLU A 55 14.77 -2.70 -0.31
N VAL A 56 13.99 -2.53 0.76
CA VAL A 56 12.81 -3.36 1.02
C VAL A 56 11.79 -3.24 -0.11
N MET A 57 11.52 -2.02 -0.59
CA MET A 57 10.52 -1.82 -1.64
C MET A 57 10.97 -2.29 -3.02
N ALA A 58 12.27 -2.36 -3.29
CA ALA A 58 12.80 -3.03 -4.47
C ALA A 58 12.47 -4.54 -4.45
N ASP A 59 12.72 -5.22 -3.33
CA ASP A 59 12.35 -6.63 -3.14
C ASP A 59 10.84 -6.85 -3.26
N VAL A 60 10.03 -5.92 -2.70
CA VAL A 60 8.56 -5.98 -2.81
C VAL A 60 8.13 -5.92 -4.27
N LEU A 61 8.73 -5.03 -5.07
CA LEU A 61 8.42 -4.91 -6.49
C LEU A 61 8.72 -6.21 -7.23
N ASP A 62 9.91 -6.79 -7.04
CA ASP A 62 10.33 -8.02 -7.69
C ASP A 62 9.39 -9.19 -7.34
N ILE A 63 9.07 -9.37 -6.07
CA ILE A 63 8.14 -10.41 -5.61
C ILE A 63 6.73 -10.17 -6.17
N ALA A 64 6.26 -8.93 -6.16
CA ALA A 64 4.94 -8.58 -6.67
C ALA A 64 4.81 -8.82 -8.18
N GLN A 65 5.86 -8.50 -8.96
CA GLN A 65 5.92 -8.79 -10.40
C GLN A 65 5.85 -10.30 -10.66
N GLN A 66 6.63 -11.10 -9.95
CA GLN A 66 6.59 -12.56 -10.06
C GLN A 66 5.19 -13.11 -9.74
N LEU A 67 4.52 -12.56 -8.70
CA LEU A 67 3.16 -12.96 -8.35
C LEU A 67 2.12 -12.52 -9.39
N ALA A 68 2.34 -11.42 -10.08
CA ALA A 68 1.44 -10.93 -11.13
C ALA A 68 1.58 -11.72 -12.44
N GLU A 69 2.81 -12.09 -12.81
CA GLU A 69 3.16 -12.72 -14.09
C GLU A 69 2.99 -14.25 -14.09
N HIS A 70 3.40 -14.93 -13.01
CA HIS A 70 3.28 -16.39 -12.92
C HIS A 70 1.86 -16.79 -12.49
N THR A 71 1.06 -17.19 -13.46
CA THR A 71 -0.38 -17.47 -13.26
C THR A 71 -0.69 -18.96 -13.09
N ASP A 72 0.23 -19.86 -13.41
CA ASP A 72 -0.02 -21.31 -13.52
C ASP A 72 -0.45 -21.96 -12.19
N ASP A 73 0.01 -21.42 -11.06
CA ASP A 73 -0.33 -21.92 -9.72
C ASP A 73 -1.61 -21.32 -9.14
N TYR A 74 -2.20 -20.33 -9.81
CA TYR A 74 -3.43 -19.71 -9.35
C TYR A 74 -4.65 -20.54 -9.70
N LYS A 75 -5.53 -20.73 -8.73
CA LYS A 75 -6.85 -21.32 -8.93
C LYS A 75 -7.88 -20.23 -9.09
N LEU A 76 -8.76 -20.37 -10.06
CA LEU A 76 -9.93 -19.51 -10.17
C LEU A 76 -10.72 -19.59 -8.87
N TYR A 77 -10.93 -18.44 -8.24
CA TYR A 77 -11.69 -18.34 -7.01
C TYR A 77 -13.12 -17.84 -7.26
N TYR A 78 -13.25 -16.81 -8.07
CA TYR A 78 -14.55 -16.23 -8.42
C TYR A 78 -14.43 -15.40 -9.71
N LYS A 79 -15.38 -15.57 -10.64
CA LYS A 79 -15.54 -14.72 -11.81
C LYS A 79 -16.75 -13.82 -11.56
N ILE A 80 -16.51 -12.50 -11.43
CA ILE A 80 -17.57 -11.51 -11.26
C ILE A 80 -18.24 -11.28 -12.62
N ASP A 81 -17.42 -11.01 -13.64
CA ASP A 81 -17.78 -10.90 -15.05
C ASP A 81 -16.52 -11.07 -15.90
N GLU A 82 -16.59 -10.80 -17.21
CA GLU A 82 -15.43 -10.96 -18.11
C GLU A 82 -14.31 -9.93 -17.83
N GLY A 83 -14.62 -8.79 -17.25
CA GLY A 83 -13.66 -7.74 -16.90
C GLY A 83 -13.17 -7.76 -15.45
N ALA A 84 -13.64 -8.74 -14.63
CA ALA A 84 -13.23 -8.82 -13.22
C ALA A 84 -13.17 -10.28 -12.76
N ILE A 85 -11.95 -10.81 -12.62
CA ILE A 85 -11.69 -12.22 -12.29
C ILE A 85 -10.74 -12.31 -11.10
N LEU A 86 -11.19 -13.01 -10.06
CA LEU A 86 -10.43 -13.26 -8.84
C LEU A 86 -9.84 -14.67 -8.83
N TYR A 87 -8.55 -14.73 -8.65
CA TYR A 87 -7.77 -15.95 -8.47
C TYR A 87 -7.17 -16.01 -7.07
N SER A 88 -6.74 -17.18 -6.66
CA SER A 88 -5.98 -17.32 -5.41
C SER A 88 -4.98 -18.47 -5.47
N LYS A 89 -3.83 -18.27 -4.77
CA LYS A 89 -2.85 -19.31 -4.48
C LYS A 89 -2.36 -19.24 -3.04
N LYS A 90 -1.54 -20.21 -2.63
CA LYS A 90 -0.82 -20.16 -1.36
C LYS A 90 0.66 -19.92 -1.61
N VAL A 91 1.23 -19.01 -0.83
CA VAL A 91 2.68 -18.73 -0.79
C VAL A 91 3.09 -18.79 0.67
N ASN A 92 4.08 -19.62 1.03
CA ASN A 92 4.55 -19.77 2.41
C ASN A 92 3.41 -19.96 3.43
N ASN A 93 2.44 -20.82 3.09
CA ASN A 93 1.23 -21.12 3.89
C ASN A 93 0.22 -19.98 4.08
N VAL A 94 0.44 -18.79 3.51
CA VAL A 94 -0.55 -17.72 3.49
C VAL A 94 -1.26 -17.63 2.14
N LYS A 95 -2.49 -17.11 2.17
CA LYS A 95 -3.29 -16.94 0.96
C LYS A 95 -2.92 -15.65 0.27
N VAL A 96 -2.67 -15.72 -1.03
CA VAL A 96 -2.51 -14.58 -1.94
C VAL A 96 -3.69 -14.56 -2.89
N GLY A 97 -4.40 -13.44 -2.96
CA GLY A 97 -5.42 -13.16 -3.95
C GLY A 97 -4.83 -12.37 -5.12
N LYS A 98 -5.29 -12.64 -6.33
CA LYS A 98 -5.00 -11.87 -7.55
C LYS A 98 -6.31 -11.52 -8.21
N LEU A 99 -6.59 -10.23 -8.37
CA LEU A 99 -7.74 -9.72 -9.12
C LEU A 99 -7.23 -9.07 -10.40
N ASP A 100 -7.71 -9.55 -11.54
CA ASP A 100 -7.56 -8.87 -12.82
C ASP A 100 -8.85 -8.07 -13.08
N LEU A 101 -8.71 -6.76 -13.28
CA LEU A 101 -9.80 -5.81 -13.45
C LEU A 101 -9.58 -4.94 -14.69
N ILE A 102 -10.61 -4.78 -15.51
CA ILE A 102 -10.64 -3.90 -16.68
C ILE A 102 -11.57 -2.72 -16.41
N ILE A 103 -11.07 -1.50 -16.63
CA ILE A 103 -11.84 -0.25 -16.62
C ILE A 103 -11.91 0.26 -18.06
N PRO A 104 -13.10 0.29 -18.73
CA PRO A 104 -13.22 0.65 -20.15
C PRO A 104 -13.16 2.17 -20.35
N ASN A 105 -12.12 2.81 -19.88
CA ASN A 105 -11.86 4.25 -19.99
C ASN A 105 -10.36 4.53 -19.83
N PRO A 106 -9.56 4.58 -20.92
CA PRO A 106 -8.12 4.82 -20.83
C PRO A 106 -7.76 6.25 -20.38
N ASP A 107 -8.67 7.22 -20.55
CA ASP A 107 -8.41 8.62 -20.24
C ASP A 107 -8.33 8.91 -18.74
N CYS A 108 -8.87 8.03 -17.89
CA CYS A 108 -8.84 8.18 -16.43
C CYS A 108 -7.61 7.57 -15.76
N TYR A 109 -6.55 7.22 -16.51
CA TYR A 109 -5.37 6.57 -15.96
C TYR A 109 -4.74 7.32 -14.78
N ALA A 110 -4.50 8.61 -14.94
CA ALA A 110 -3.92 9.45 -13.88
C ALA A 110 -4.84 9.52 -12.65
N ASP A 111 -6.15 9.61 -12.85
CA ASP A 111 -7.13 9.69 -11.76
C ASP A 111 -7.20 8.38 -10.98
N VAL A 112 -7.12 7.23 -11.66
CA VAL A 112 -7.04 5.90 -11.03
C VAL A 112 -5.78 5.78 -10.19
N VAL A 113 -4.61 6.15 -10.75
CA VAL A 113 -3.32 6.13 -10.03
C VAL A 113 -3.38 7.03 -8.80
N ASN A 114 -3.88 8.26 -8.95
CA ASN A 114 -3.98 9.23 -7.86
C ASN A 114 -4.95 8.76 -6.77
N MET A 115 -6.10 8.20 -7.13
CA MET A 115 -7.06 7.67 -6.15
C MET A 115 -6.47 6.51 -5.34
N ILE A 116 -5.73 5.59 -5.97
CA ILE A 116 -5.12 4.45 -5.28
C ILE A 116 -3.93 4.90 -4.41
N TRP A 117 -3.19 5.94 -4.84
CA TRP A 117 -2.07 6.49 -4.09
C TRP A 117 -2.50 7.35 -2.90
N ASP A 118 -3.67 7.98 -2.95
CA ASP A 118 -4.20 8.78 -1.84
C ASP A 118 -4.45 7.89 -0.62
N PRO A 119 -3.89 8.22 0.57
CA PRO A 119 -4.17 7.50 1.81
C PRO A 119 -5.66 7.37 2.13
N ASN A 120 -6.48 8.33 1.69
CA ASN A 120 -7.92 8.33 1.86
C ASN A 120 -8.70 7.83 0.64
N GLY A 121 -8.03 7.47 -0.44
CA GLY A 121 -8.67 7.04 -1.68
C GLY A 121 -9.59 5.83 -1.52
N ALA A 122 -9.29 4.94 -0.57
CA ALA A 122 -10.11 3.79 -0.25
C ALA A 122 -11.55 4.15 0.19
N ALA A 123 -11.79 5.38 0.67
CA ALA A 123 -13.13 5.87 1.00
C ALA A 123 -14.11 5.82 -0.18
N ASN A 124 -13.59 5.85 -1.42
CA ASN A 124 -14.41 5.85 -2.62
C ASN A 124 -14.95 4.46 -3.00
N PHE A 125 -14.30 3.39 -2.53
CA PHE A 125 -14.63 2.02 -2.95
C PHE A 125 -14.72 1.00 -1.81
N ASP A 126 -14.35 1.35 -0.58
CA ASP A 126 -14.45 0.46 0.59
C ASP A 126 -15.31 1.11 1.68
N ASP A 127 -16.54 0.64 1.82
CA ASP A 127 -17.53 1.18 2.75
C ASP A 127 -17.12 1.02 4.23
N THR A 128 -16.13 0.18 4.53
CA THR A 128 -15.59 0.00 5.88
C THR A 128 -14.40 0.91 6.18
N PHE A 129 -13.97 1.72 5.20
CA PHE A 129 -12.85 2.64 5.39
C PHE A 129 -13.25 3.79 6.32
N ILE A 130 -12.41 4.09 7.30
CA ILE A 130 -12.63 5.20 8.25
C ILE A 130 -11.78 6.40 7.87
N LYS A 131 -10.45 6.22 7.85
CA LYS A 131 -9.50 7.27 7.51
C LYS A 131 -8.12 6.73 7.18
N GLY A 132 -7.36 7.52 6.40
CA GLY A 132 -5.95 7.34 6.14
C GLY A 132 -5.11 8.48 6.67
N SER A 133 -3.84 8.23 6.92
CA SER A 133 -2.84 9.23 7.27
C SER A 133 -1.44 8.78 6.84
N ILE A 134 -0.50 9.71 6.80
CA ILE A 134 0.90 9.46 6.48
C ILE A 134 1.73 9.81 7.71
N PRO A 135 2.11 8.85 8.56
CA PRO A 135 2.94 9.12 9.72
C PRO A 135 4.39 9.48 9.37
N GLN A 136 4.92 8.98 8.23
CA GLN A 136 6.31 9.22 7.85
C GLN A 136 6.47 9.30 6.33
N ILE A 137 7.35 10.19 5.86
CA ILE A 137 7.65 10.40 4.44
C ILE A 137 9.16 10.29 4.26
N TYR A 138 9.60 9.40 3.35
CA TYR A 138 11.01 9.27 2.96
C TYR A 138 11.29 10.10 1.69
N ASN A 139 10.42 9.99 0.69
CA ASN A 139 10.41 10.83 -0.50
C ASN A 139 8.99 10.93 -1.07
N GLN A 140 8.83 11.61 -2.23
CA GLN A 140 7.50 11.80 -2.86
C GLN A 140 6.76 10.51 -3.22
N ASN A 141 7.49 9.41 -3.41
CA ASN A 141 6.96 8.12 -3.83
C ASN A 141 7.17 7.01 -2.80
N LEU A 142 7.80 7.32 -1.65
CA LEU A 142 8.10 6.35 -0.59
C LEU A 142 7.73 6.92 0.78
N LEU A 143 6.78 6.28 1.44
CA LEU A 143 6.22 6.78 2.70
C LEU A 143 5.67 5.62 3.55
N VAL A 144 5.42 5.89 4.83
CA VAL A 144 4.59 5.02 5.66
C VAL A 144 3.17 5.52 5.63
N ILE A 145 2.23 4.63 5.30
CA ILE A 145 0.80 4.89 5.33
C ILE A 145 0.18 4.19 6.55
N GLN A 146 -0.79 4.84 7.18
CA GLN A 146 -1.71 4.23 8.13
C GLN A 146 -3.12 4.31 7.56
N GLN A 147 -3.86 3.19 7.60
CA GLN A 147 -5.29 3.20 7.27
C GLN A 147 -6.09 2.50 8.37
N ARG A 148 -7.31 2.97 8.58
CA ARG A 148 -8.26 2.46 9.57
C ARG A 148 -9.54 1.99 8.91
N TYR A 149 -10.09 0.93 9.45
CA TYR A 149 -11.28 0.27 8.93
C TYR A 149 -12.19 -0.16 10.06
N GLU A 150 -13.49 -0.05 9.85
CA GLU A 150 -14.49 -0.67 10.70
C GLU A 150 -14.31 -2.19 10.73
N SER A 151 -14.55 -2.79 11.88
CA SER A 151 -14.50 -4.23 11.99
C SER A 151 -15.76 -4.85 11.41
N ILE A 152 -15.59 -5.77 10.46
CA ILE A 152 -16.69 -6.61 9.96
C ILE A 152 -17.02 -7.72 10.99
N VAL A 153 -16.07 -8.05 11.88
CA VAL A 153 -16.21 -9.08 12.91
C VAL A 153 -15.61 -8.59 14.21
N GLY A 154 -16.45 -8.39 15.21
CA GLY A 154 -16.07 -7.93 16.54
C GLY A 154 -16.20 -6.41 16.72
N PRO A 155 -16.12 -5.91 17.95
CA PRO A 155 -16.46 -4.53 18.30
C PRO A 155 -15.32 -3.51 18.09
N TRP A 156 -14.15 -3.95 17.64
CA TRP A 156 -12.98 -3.09 17.57
C TRP A 156 -12.59 -2.79 16.14
N ASP A 157 -12.44 -1.52 15.82
CA ASP A 157 -11.90 -1.06 14.56
C ASP A 157 -10.46 -1.53 14.37
N ARG A 158 -10.05 -1.62 13.12
CA ARG A 158 -8.75 -2.15 12.72
C ARG A 158 -7.90 -1.09 12.06
N TYR A 159 -6.59 -1.25 12.20
CA TYR A 159 -5.64 -0.39 11.50
C TYR A 159 -4.42 -1.20 11.06
N TYR A 160 -3.69 -0.63 10.13
CA TYR A 160 -2.35 -1.09 9.80
C TYR A 160 -1.41 0.10 9.56
N HIS A 161 -0.11 -0.15 9.72
CA HIS A 161 0.95 0.64 9.13
C HIS A 161 1.61 -0.18 8.04
N ALA A 162 1.91 0.45 6.91
CA ALA A 162 2.63 -0.17 5.81
C ALA A 162 3.57 0.83 5.15
N LEU A 163 4.75 0.36 4.78
CA LEU A 163 5.61 1.05 3.83
C LEU A 163 4.91 1.01 2.47
N ALA A 164 4.76 2.15 1.83
CA ALA A 164 4.10 2.33 0.56
C ALA A 164 5.06 2.96 -0.45
N ASN A 165 5.08 2.42 -1.66
CA ASN A 165 5.89 2.95 -2.76
C ASN A 165 5.09 3.03 -4.05
N LYS A 166 5.24 4.15 -4.77
CA LYS A 166 4.71 4.35 -6.12
C LYS A 166 5.88 4.36 -7.11
N VAL A 167 5.85 3.45 -8.08
CA VAL A 167 6.91 3.25 -9.07
C VAL A 167 6.33 3.41 -10.47
N GLU A 168 6.84 4.34 -11.23
CA GLU A 168 6.54 4.48 -12.65
C GLU A 168 7.41 3.49 -13.43
N LEU A 169 6.81 2.39 -13.90
CA LEU A 169 7.51 1.32 -14.64
C LEU A 169 7.68 1.69 -16.11
N SER A 170 6.76 2.48 -16.65
CA SER A 170 6.81 3.11 -17.97
C SER A 170 5.82 4.27 -18.00
N GLU A 171 5.77 5.01 -19.12
CA GLU A 171 4.79 6.08 -19.35
C GLU A 171 3.33 5.61 -19.15
N ASP A 172 3.04 4.36 -19.51
CA ASP A 172 1.70 3.76 -19.45
C ASP A 172 1.53 2.74 -18.32
N LYS A 173 2.50 2.58 -17.42
CA LYS A 173 2.44 1.55 -16.37
C LYS A 173 3.00 2.03 -15.04
N THR A 174 2.15 2.05 -14.02
CA THR A 174 2.53 2.39 -12.64
C THR A 174 2.27 1.20 -11.72
N ALA A 175 3.19 0.97 -10.79
CA ALA A 175 3.01 0.07 -9.65
C ALA A 175 2.80 0.88 -8.36
N ILE A 176 1.81 0.48 -7.54
CA ILE A 176 1.63 0.98 -6.17
C ILE A 176 1.72 -0.22 -5.24
N LEU A 177 2.67 -0.17 -4.32
CA LEU A 177 3.09 -1.29 -3.50
C LEU A 177 2.93 -0.97 -2.02
N LEU A 178 2.48 -1.93 -1.22
CA LEU A 178 2.40 -1.80 0.24
C LEU A 178 2.92 -3.07 0.90
N VAL A 179 3.68 -2.89 1.98
CA VAL A 179 4.16 -3.98 2.83
C VAL A 179 4.23 -3.55 4.29
N SER A 180 3.74 -4.37 5.21
CA SER A 180 3.95 -4.17 6.64
C SER A 180 5.21 -4.89 7.10
N SER A 181 5.88 -4.24 8.04
CA SER A 181 6.89 -4.84 8.91
C SER A 181 6.42 -4.76 10.37
N ASP A 182 7.25 -5.25 11.30
CA ASP A 182 6.99 -5.11 12.74
C ASP A 182 7.40 -3.71 13.23
N MET A 183 6.74 -2.68 12.67
CA MET A 183 6.97 -1.28 13.03
C MET A 183 6.60 -1.03 14.47
N ASN A 184 7.46 -0.31 15.21
CA ASN A 184 7.20 0.08 16.58
C ASN A 184 6.27 1.30 16.64
N ASP A 185 4.99 1.08 16.69
CA ASP A 185 3.95 2.10 16.79
C ASP A 185 3.40 2.27 18.21
N HIS A 186 4.09 1.70 19.19
CA HIS A 186 3.72 1.74 20.62
C HIS A 186 2.30 1.25 20.90
N CYS A 187 1.81 0.28 20.10
CA CYS A 187 0.46 -0.25 20.26
C CYS A 187 0.27 -0.94 21.60
N GLY A 188 -0.68 -0.47 22.40
CA GLY A 188 -0.98 -1.02 23.72
C GLY A 188 -1.65 -2.41 23.70
N SER A 189 -2.13 -2.86 22.55
CA SER A 189 -2.84 -4.16 22.41
C SER A 189 -2.00 -5.25 21.73
N SER A 190 -0.82 -4.95 21.20
CA SER A 190 -0.01 -5.92 20.45
C SER A 190 0.84 -6.77 21.39
N LEU A 191 0.54 -8.07 21.44
CA LEU A 191 1.33 -9.07 22.16
C LEU A 191 2.13 -9.98 21.22
N LYS A 192 2.03 -9.78 19.89
CA LYS A 192 2.62 -10.67 18.89
C LYS A 192 3.64 -9.93 18.05
N ASN A 193 4.88 -10.44 18.04
CA ASN A 193 5.87 -10.02 17.04
C ASN A 193 5.40 -10.48 15.66
N TYR A 194 5.23 -9.55 14.76
CA TYR A 194 4.86 -9.85 13.38
C TYR A 194 6.09 -10.24 12.57
N VAL A 195 5.97 -11.31 11.80
CA VAL A 195 6.95 -11.73 10.80
C VAL A 195 6.25 -11.83 9.46
N ASN A 196 6.69 -11.02 8.50
CA ASN A 196 6.14 -11.04 7.15
C ASN A 196 6.52 -12.37 6.46
N PRO A 197 5.53 -13.19 6.06
CA PRO A 197 5.80 -14.50 5.48
C PRO A 197 6.14 -14.46 3.99
N ILE A 198 5.92 -13.33 3.30
CA ILE A 198 6.12 -13.17 1.86
C ILE A 198 7.39 -12.39 1.57
N VAL A 199 7.54 -11.21 2.18
CA VAL A 199 8.67 -10.30 1.95
C VAL A 199 9.63 -10.40 3.13
N GLN A 200 10.67 -11.22 2.99
CA GLN A 200 11.60 -11.49 4.09
C GLN A 200 12.40 -10.24 4.50
N SER A 201 12.80 -9.41 3.55
CA SER A 201 13.55 -8.17 3.81
C SER A 201 12.77 -7.18 4.68
N ALA A 202 11.44 -7.18 4.62
CA ALA A 202 10.61 -6.35 5.48
C ALA A 202 10.79 -6.64 6.98
N ASN A 203 11.24 -7.84 7.35
CA ASN A 203 11.39 -8.24 8.76
C ASN A 203 12.55 -7.53 9.47
N SER A 204 13.52 -7.00 8.74
CA SER A 204 14.62 -6.20 9.28
C SER A 204 14.28 -4.72 9.39
N PHE A 205 13.26 -4.24 8.69
CA PHE A 205 12.82 -2.85 8.68
C PHE A 205 11.84 -2.58 9.83
N LYS A 206 12.28 -1.85 10.87
CA LYS A 206 11.52 -1.61 12.11
C LYS A 206 11.53 -0.13 12.50
N PRO A 207 10.90 0.74 11.71
CA PRO A 207 10.86 2.17 12.02
C PRO A 207 10.02 2.44 13.27
N GLU A 208 10.35 3.54 13.95
CA GLU A 208 9.56 4.11 15.03
C GLU A 208 8.43 4.97 14.46
N ILE A 209 7.21 4.67 14.86
CA ILE A 209 6.03 5.41 14.41
C ILE A 209 5.39 6.15 15.58
N ASP A 210 5.31 7.48 15.47
CA ASP A 210 4.56 8.30 16.43
C ASP A 210 3.04 8.14 16.20
N SER A 211 2.48 7.07 16.75
CA SER A 211 1.08 6.71 16.57
C SER A 211 0.14 7.54 17.45
N GLN A 212 -1.14 7.59 17.07
CA GLN A 212 -2.16 8.32 17.80
C GLN A 212 -2.48 7.64 19.16
N LYS A 213 -3.01 8.45 20.08
CA LYS A 213 -3.32 8.05 21.47
C LYS A 213 -4.24 6.82 21.57
N ASP A 214 -5.17 6.66 20.66
CA ASP A 214 -6.10 5.51 20.66
C ASP A 214 -5.40 4.18 20.31
N ILE A 215 -4.40 4.22 19.41
CA ILE A 215 -3.52 3.08 19.11
C ILE A 215 -2.68 2.73 20.34
N ARG A 216 -2.01 3.72 20.95
CA ARG A 216 -1.20 3.53 22.15
C ARG A 216 -2.01 3.00 23.32
N ASN A 217 -3.29 3.37 23.41
CA ASN A 217 -4.20 2.89 24.43
C ASN A 217 -4.84 1.52 24.09
N GLY A 218 -4.45 0.87 23.00
CA GLY A 218 -4.95 -0.45 22.61
C GLY A 218 -6.43 -0.47 22.23
N LYS A 219 -7.00 0.66 21.78
CA LYS A 219 -8.40 0.75 21.36
C LYS A 219 -8.69 0.19 19.97
N LEU A 220 -7.66 -0.08 19.20
CA LEU A 220 -7.73 -0.57 17.83
C LEU A 220 -6.97 -1.90 17.71
N TYR A 221 -7.43 -2.77 16.81
CA TYR A 221 -6.74 -4.01 16.49
C TYR A 221 -5.78 -3.83 15.32
N LYS A 222 -4.51 -4.18 15.54
CA LYS A 222 -3.47 -4.11 14.50
C LYS A 222 -3.62 -5.29 13.54
N MET A 223 -3.63 -4.99 12.24
CA MET A 223 -3.52 -5.95 11.14
C MET A 223 -2.28 -5.62 10.32
N TYR A 224 -1.87 -6.53 9.43
CA TYR A 224 -0.64 -6.41 8.67
C TYR A 224 -0.87 -6.69 7.19
N ILE A 225 -0.21 -5.93 6.35
CA ILE A 225 -0.16 -6.15 4.91
C ILE A 225 1.06 -7.01 4.62
N ASN A 226 0.87 -8.31 4.37
CA ASN A 226 1.97 -9.17 3.97
C ASN A 226 2.56 -8.70 2.62
N LEU A 227 1.69 -8.39 1.67
CA LEU A 227 1.99 -7.73 0.41
C LEU A 227 0.69 -7.27 -0.24
N VAL A 228 0.66 -6.02 -0.70
CA VAL A 228 -0.36 -5.49 -1.61
C VAL A 228 0.36 -4.83 -2.78
N ALA A 229 -0.10 -5.10 -4.00
CA ALA A 229 0.41 -4.47 -5.20
C ALA A 229 -0.73 -4.17 -6.18
N PHE A 230 -0.73 -2.98 -6.73
CA PHE A 230 -1.53 -2.58 -7.87
C PHE A 230 -0.60 -2.35 -9.05
N PHE A 231 -0.72 -3.14 -10.11
CA PHE A 231 -0.12 -2.86 -11.41
C PHE A 231 -1.20 -2.26 -12.29
N ILE A 232 -1.07 -0.97 -12.58
CA ILE A 232 -2.04 -0.20 -13.34
C ILE A 232 -1.42 0.07 -14.70
N LYS A 233 -2.04 -0.43 -15.77
CA LYS A 233 -1.56 -0.28 -17.14
C LYS A 233 -2.61 0.37 -18.01
N LYS A 234 -2.26 1.47 -18.66
CA LYS A 234 -3.07 2.09 -19.70
C LYS A 234 -2.90 1.30 -21.00
N GLU A 235 -3.99 0.91 -21.60
CA GLU A 235 -4.09 0.31 -22.92
C GLU A 235 -4.83 1.27 -23.86
N PHE A 236 -4.95 0.93 -25.13
CA PHE A 236 -5.58 1.80 -26.14
C PHE A 236 -7.05 2.14 -25.79
N ASP A 237 -7.81 1.18 -25.31
CA ASP A 237 -9.25 1.27 -25.07
C ASP A 237 -9.67 1.13 -23.60
N CYS A 238 -8.74 0.80 -22.72
CA CYS A 238 -9.05 0.53 -21.32
C CYS A 238 -7.82 0.76 -20.40
N ILE A 239 -8.08 0.64 -19.09
CA ILE A 239 -7.06 0.46 -18.07
C ILE A 239 -7.15 -0.97 -17.56
N LYS A 240 -6.03 -1.68 -17.50
CA LYS A 240 -5.91 -2.98 -16.84
C LYS A 240 -5.28 -2.81 -15.48
N ILE A 241 -5.92 -3.35 -14.46
CA ILE A 241 -5.39 -3.40 -13.09
C ILE A 241 -5.19 -4.86 -12.72
N THR A 242 -3.94 -5.23 -12.39
CA THR A 242 -3.66 -6.48 -11.69
C THR A 242 -3.41 -6.14 -10.23
N TYR A 243 -4.32 -6.55 -9.36
CA TYR A 243 -4.26 -6.32 -7.91
C TYR A 243 -3.86 -7.61 -7.20
N ILE A 244 -2.73 -7.59 -6.51
CA ILE A 244 -2.24 -8.68 -5.67
C ILE A 244 -2.48 -8.31 -4.21
N SER A 245 -2.98 -9.25 -3.41
CA SER A 245 -3.27 -8.98 -2.00
C SER A 245 -3.05 -10.20 -1.12
N SER A 246 -2.26 -10.01 -0.07
CA SER A 246 -2.15 -10.90 1.07
C SER A 246 -2.13 -10.08 2.37
N ILE A 247 -3.12 -10.30 3.22
CA ILE A 247 -3.34 -9.53 4.45
C ILE A 247 -3.46 -10.50 5.62
N ASP A 248 -2.71 -10.25 6.69
CA ASP A 248 -2.94 -10.86 8.00
C ASP A 248 -3.88 -9.95 8.80
N ALA A 249 -5.14 -10.34 8.86
CA ALA A 249 -6.13 -9.61 9.64
C ALA A 249 -5.91 -9.72 11.16
N ASN A 250 -4.95 -10.53 11.61
CA ASN A 250 -4.62 -10.78 13.01
C ASN A 250 -5.91 -10.94 13.88
N PRO A 251 -6.80 -11.88 13.52
CA PRO A 251 -8.07 -12.01 14.20
C PRO A 251 -7.85 -12.58 15.61
N PRO A 252 -8.68 -12.20 16.59
CA PRO A 252 -8.72 -12.90 17.86
C PRO A 252 -8.93 -14.42 17.66
N TRP A 253 -8.38 -15.22 18.56
CA TRP A 253 -8.37 -16.69 18.45
C TRP A 253 -9.75 -17.34 18.30
N PHE A 254 -10.80 -16.70 18.81
CA PHE A 254 -12.19 -17.18 18.75
C PHE A 254 -12.89 -16.88 17.42
N VAL A 255 -12.29 -16.09 16.53
CA VAL A 255 -12.88 -15.76 15.22
C VAL A 255 -12.70 -16.94 14.25
N PRO A 256 -13.79 -17.52 13.71
CA PRO A 256 -13.69 -18.64 12.79
C PRO A 256 -12.89 -18.27 11.51
N ARG A 257 -12.03 -19.18 11.06
CA ARG A 257 -11.22 -18.97 9.84
C ARG A 257 -12.06 -18.69 8.59
N ILE A 258 -13.30 -19.22 8.55
CA ILE A 258 -14.21 -18.97 7.42
C ILE A 258 -14.65 -17.50 7.37
N ALA A 259 -14.90 -16.88 8.54
CA ALA A 259 -15.23 -15.46 8.62
C ALA A 259 -14.07 -14.60 8.15
N VAL A 260 -12.84 -14.89 8.57
CA VAL A 260 -11.62 -14.19 8.12
C VAL A 260 -11.47 -14.29 6.60
N ARG A 261 -11.65 -15.47 6.01
CA ARG A 261 -11.58 -15.67 4.56
C ARG A 261 -12.63 -14.84 3.81
N LYS A 262 -13.86 -14.80 4.32
CA LYS A 262 -14.95 -14.01 3.73
C LYS A 262 -14.60 -12.52 3.74
N MET A 263 -14.12 -12.01 4.88
CA MET A 263 -13.68 -10.61 5.01
C MET A 263 -12.60 -10.24 3.99
N THR A 264 -11.55 -11.05 3.89
CA THR A 264 -10.46 -10.81 2.93
C THR A 264 -10.98 -10.81 1.48
N SER A 265 -11.89 -11.71 1.14
CA SER A 265 -12.47 -11.76 -0.21
C SER A 265 -13.34 -10.53 -0.50
N ILE A 266 -14.11 -10.03 0.46
CA ILE A 266 -14.91 -8.80 0.31
C ILE A 266 -13.98 -7.61 0.03
N LYS A 267 -12.87 -7.48 0.76
CA LYS A 267 -11.89 -6.40 0.53
C LYS A 267 -11.34 -6.40 -0.90
N ILE A 268 -11.04 -7.58 -1.45
CA ILE A 268 -10.57 -7.70 -2.83
C ILE A 268 -11.69 -7.33 -3.81
N ILE A 269 -12.92 -7.76 -3.56
CA ILE A 269 -14.07 -7.47 -4.42
C ILE A 269 -14.41 -5.97 -4.41
N ASN A 270 -14.21 -5.26 -3.30
CA ASN A 270 -14.43 -3.81 -3.24
C ASN A 270 -13.59 -3.03 -4.27
N ILE A 271 -12.42 -3.54 -4.67
CA ILE A 271 -11.59 -2.93 -5.73
C ILE A 271 -12.34 -2.86 -7.06
N VAL A 272 -13.28 -3.77 -7.33
CA VAL A 272 -14.08 -3.76 -8.57
C VAL A 272 -14.94 -2.51 -8.69
N LYS A 273 -15.29 -1.85 -7.56
CA LYS A 273 -16.01 -0.58 -7.57
C LYS A 273 -15.25 0.54 -8.28
N LEU A 274 -13.91 0.44 -8.40
CA LEU A 274 -13.11 1.39 -9.21
C LEU A 274 -13.63 1.45 -10.65
N ARG A 275 -14.04 0.32 -11.24
CA ARG A 275 -14.61 0.29 -12.58
C ARG A 275 -15.89 1.14 -12.66
N ASP A 276 -16.75 1.05 -11.66
CA ASP A 276 -18.01 1.79 -11.64
C ASP A 276 -17.81 3.29 -11.44
N ILE A 277 -16.74 3.67 -10.72
CA ILE A 277 -16.34 5.07 -10.51
C ILE A 277 -15.82 5.69 -11.81
N PHE A 278 -15.01 4.96 -12.57
CA PHE A 278 -14.24 5.48 -13.69
C PHE A 278 -14.76 5.08 -15.08
N LYS A 279 -15.81 4.24 -15.17
CA LYS A 279 -16.41 3.96 -16.48
C LYS A 279 -16.97 5.26 -17.10
N LYS A 280 -16.79 5.42 -18.41
CA LYS A 280 -17.47 6.51 -19.14
C LYS A 280 -18.99 6.37 -18.96
N LYS A 281 -19.63 7.46 -18.61
CA LYS A 281 -21.10 7.56 -18.62
C LYS A 281 -21.60 7.63 -20.05
#